data_5c8c812f13af3d5871123314baee00a4
#
_entry.id   5c8c812f13af3d5871123314baee00a4
#
_cell.length_a   1.000
_cell.length_b   1.000
_cell.length_c   1.000
_cell.angle_alpha   90.00
_cell.angle_beta   90.00
_cell.angle_gamma   90.00
#
_symmetry.space_group_name_H-M   'P 1'
#
loop_
_entity.id
_entity.type
_entity.pdbx_description
1 polymer ?
#
loop_
_entity_poly.entity_id
_entity_poly.type
_entity_poly.pdbx_seq_one_letter_code
_entity_poly.pdbx_strand_id
1 'polypeptide(L)'
;MSPIITKDITTMSYLIKPEGYKPILDLKHTELAIKQIKEFFQQNLSTELRLRRVTAPLFVLQGLGINDDLNGVERAVTFPIKDLGDARAEVVHSLAKWKRLTLAEYNIPQGYGIYTDMNAIRADEELGNLHSLYVDQWDWERVIGEENRNVEFLKKIVERIYAAMLRTEYMVYEMYPELKPTLAEEIHFIHAEELMQMYPDLTPKEREHAIAKKYGAVFIIGIGGKLTSGEPHDNRAPDYDDWSTPNSDGYNGLNGDIIVWNELLGRSFELSSMGIRVNKEVMLQQLQLTGKEDRKSLYFHQRILGDKLPLCIGGGIGQSRLCMLFLKKAHIGEIQSSIWPEEMRSECREANIPLI
;
A
#
# COMPACT_ATOMS: atom_id res chain seq x y z
N MET A 1 -12.47 -1.51 38.38
CA MET A 1 -13.39 -1.83 37.27
C MET A 1 -14.03 -0.53 36.81
N SER A 2 -13.51 0.09 35.78
CA SER A 2 -14.09 1.29 35.17
C SER A 2 -15.16 0.85 34.16
N PRO A 3 -16.28 1.57 34.05
CA PRO A 3 -17.36 1.18 33.16
C PRO A 3 -16.90 1.36 31.71
N ILE A 4 -17.07 0.32 30.90
CA ILE A 4 -16.94 0.38 29.45
C ILE A 4 -18.09 1.26 28.96
N ILE A 5 -17.76 2.40 28.40
CA ILE A 5 -18.72 3.30 27.74
C ILE A 5 -19.16 2.61 26.45
N THR A 6 -20.32 1.97 26.49
CA THR A 6 -21.01 1.56 25.26
C THR A 6 -21.54 2.80 24.56
N LYS A 7 -20.86 3.28 23.54
CA LYS A 7 -21.49 4.16 22.55
C LYS A 7 -22.36 3.27 21.66
N ASP A 8 -23.67 3.48 21.69
CA ASP A 8 -24.59 3.02 20.66
C ASP A 8 -24.21 3.69 19.33
N ILE A 9 -23.40 3.03 18.56
CA ILE A 9 -23.17 3.34 17.16
C ILE A 9 -23.80 2.20 16.37
N THR A 10 -25.04 2.39 15.97
CA THR A 10 -25.70 1.63 14.90
C THR A 10 -25.02 2.03 13.59
N THR A 11 -23.76 1.64 13.39
CA THR A 11 -23.12 1.65 12.08
C THR A 11 -23.45 0.34 11.40
N MET A 12 -24.20 0.41 10.29
CA MET A 12 -24.37 -0.73 9.41
C MET A 12 -22.97 -1.30 9.10
N SER A 13 -22.77 -2.56 9.46
CA SER A 13 -21.55 -3.29 9.11
C SER A 13 -21.42 -3.33 7.58
N TYR A 14 -20.37 -2.71 7.04
CA TYR A 14 -20.02 -2.81 5.61
C TYR A 14 -19.36 -4.14 5.26
N LEU A 15 -19.59 -5.18 6.08
CA LEU A 15 -19.01 -6.50 5.87
C LEU A 15 -19.68 -7.19 4.67
N ILE A 16 -18.90 -7.51 3.66
CA ILE A 16 -19.32 -8.32 2.53
C ILE A 16 -19.28 -9.79 2.99
N LYS A 17 -20.42 -10.46 2.92
CA LYS A 17 -20.60 -11.87 3.24
C LYS A 17 -20.94 -12.62 1.95
N PRO A 18 -19.96 -13.22 1.23
CA PRO A 18 -20.25 -13.94 -0.02
C PRO A 18 -21.21 -15.10 0.27
N GLU A 19 -22.26 -15.24 -0.55
CA GLU A 19 -23.27 -16.27 -0.38
C GLU A 19 -22.64 -17.66 -0.48
N GLY A 20 -22.94 -18.53 0.50
CA GLY A 20 -22.43 -19.90 0.54
C GLY A 20 -20.93 -20.02 0.76
N TYR A 21 -20.26 -18.94 1.21
CA TYR A 21 -18.81 -18.96 1.43
C TYR A 21 -18.38 -20.09 2.36
N LYS A 22 -17.35 -20.79 1.94
CA LYS A 22 -16.59 -21.76 2.73
C LYS A 22 -15.11 -21.62 2.35
N PRO A 23 -14.20 -21.49 3.34
CA PRO A 23 -12.77 -21.51 3.06
C PRO A 23 -12.38 -22.77 2.26
N ILE A 24 -11.65 -22.59 1.17
CA ILE A 24 -11.14 -23.71 0.36
C ILE A 24 -10.10 -24.49 1.14
N LEU A 25 -9.20 -23.79 1.84
CA LEU A 25 -8.20 -24.39 2.72
C LEU A 25 -8.62 -24.23 4.18
N ASP A 26 -8.43 -25.31 4.96
CA ASP A 26 -8.54 -25.24 6.43
C ASP A 26 -7.45 -24.36 7.05
N LEU A 27 -7.50 -24.13 8.35
CA LEU A 27 -6.57 -23.24 9.05
C LEU A 27 -5.11 -23.69 8.89
N LYS A 28 -4.82 -25.00 9.03
CA LYS A 28 -3.45 -25.52 8.92
C LYS A 28 -2.88 -25.29 7.52
N HIS A 29 -3.64 -25.61 6.48
CA HIS A 29 -3.19 -25.41 5.10
C HIS A 29 -3.14 -23.94 4.73
N THR A 30 -4.01 -23.10 5.28
CA THR A 30 -3.96 -21.63 5.15
C THR A 30 -2.64 -21.09 5.68
N GLU A 31 -2.25 -21.44 6.91
CA GLU A 31 -0.97 -21.00 7.51
C GLU A 31 0.26 -21.47 6.72
N LEU A 32 0.25 -22.72 6.23
CA LEU A 32 1.32 -23.23 5.38
C LEU A 32 1.39 -22.47 4.05
N ALA A 33 0.25 -22.20 3.43
CA ALA A 33 0.17 -21.45 2.17
C ALA A 33 0.62 -20.00 2.33
N ILE A 34 0.25 -19.31 3.43
CA ILE A 34 0.72 -17.96 3.74
C ILE A 34 2.25 -17.91 3.77
N LYS A 35 2.88 -18.86 4.48
CA LYS A 35 4.35 -18.95 4.54
C LYS A 35 4.94 -19.08 3.12
N GLN A 36 4.43 -20.02 2.33
CA GLN A 36 4.93 -20.32 0.98
C GLN A 36 4.74 -19.15 0.01
N ILE A 37 3.59 -18.47 0.06
CA ILE A 37 3.31 -17.27 -0.74
C ILE A 37 4.31 -16.17 -0.38
N LYS A 38 4.51 -15.91 0.92
CA LYS A 38 5.42 -14.86 1.37
C LYS A 38 6.86 -15.15 0.95
N GLU A 39 7.35 -16.37 1.15
CA GLU A 39 8.71 -16.77 0.76
C GLU A 39 8.93 -16.70 -0.75
N PHE A 40 8.01 -17.22 -1.55
CA PHE A 40 8.13 -17.22 -3.00
C PHE A 40 8.02 -15.82 -3.61
N PHE A 41 7.02 -15.03 -3.19
CA PHE A 41 6.82 -13.69 -3.71
C PHE A 41 7.99 -12.76 -3.40
N GLN A 42 8.47 -12.71 -2.17
CA GLN A 42 9.60 -11.85 -1.81
C GLN A 42 10.88 -12.20 -2.56
N GLN A 43 11.12 -13.48 -2.85
CA GLN A 43 12.26 -13.92 -3.64
C GLN A 43 12.13 -13.45 -5.10
N ASN A 44 10.95 -13.60 -5.71
CA ASN A 44 10.68 -13.10 -7.05
C ASN A 44 10.80 -11.58 -7.12
N LEU A 45 10.17 -10.84 -6.21
CA LEU A 45 10.23 -9.39 -6.12
C LEU A 45 11.67 -8.89 -6.00
N SER A 46 12.45 -9.49 -5.09
CA SER A 46 13.85 -9.09 -4.86
C SER A 46 14.73 -9.35 -6.10
N THR A 47 14.49 -10.43 -6.81
CA THR A 47 15.21 -10.75 -8.05
C THR A 47 14.84 -9.78 -9.19
N GLU A 48 13.55 -9.56 -9.40
CA GLU A 48 13.06 -8.65 -10.46
C GLU A 48 13.55 -7.22 -10.30
N LEU A 49 13.54 -6.71 -9.09
CA LEU A 49 13.90 -5.32 -8.82
C LEU A 49 15.33 -5.14 -8.30
N ARG A 50 16.13 -6.22 -8.18
CA ARG A 50 17.50 -6.23 -7.64
C ARG A 50 17.55 -5.65 -6.22
N LEU A 51 16.71 -6.18 -5.34
CA LEU A 51 16.61 -5.72 -3.96
C LEU A 51 17.32 -6.67 -3.01
N ARG A 52 17.91 -6.11 -1.95
CA ARG A 52 18.35 -6.90 -0.80
C ARG A 52 17.45 -6.66 0.40
N ARG A 53 17.22 -7.69 1.20
CA ARG A 53 16.45 -7.53 2.43
C ARG A 53 17.25 -6.77 3.47
N VAL A 54 16.58 -5.84 4.16
CA VAL A 54 17.11 -5.12 5.34
C VAL A 54 16.11 -5.21 6.49
N THR A 55 16.59 -5.04 7.72
CA THR A 55 15.72 -4.89 8.89
C THR A 55 15.17 -3.48 8.98
N ALA A 56 13.90 -3.35 9.36
CA ALA A 56 13.22 -2.06 9.50
C ALA A 56 12.79 -1.79 10.94
N PRO A 57 12.64 -0.52 11.33
CA PRO A 57 12.06 -0.17 12.62
C PRO A 57 10.56 -0.39 12.63
N LEU A 58 10.01 -0.79 13.78
CA LEU A 58 8.57 -0.75 14.04
C LEU A 58 8.11 0.67 14.42
N PHE A 59 9.00 1.49 14.95
CA PHE A 59 8.73 2.84 15.43
C PHE A 59 9.93 3.76 15.18
N VAL A 60 9.66 5.05 15.07
CA VAL A 60 10.65 6.10 14.86
C VAL A 60 10.46 7.22 15.88
N LEU A 61 11.46 8.07 16.08
CA LEU A 61 11.31 9.27 16.90
C LEU A 61 10.33 10.24 16.24
N GLN A 62 9.41 10.76 17.04
CA GLN A 62 8.43 11.77 16.62
C GLN A 62 9.13 13.09 16.25
N GLY A 63 8.57 13.81 15.29
CA GLY A 63 9.05 15.14 14.88
C GLY A 63 10.21 15.15 13.90
N LEU A 64 10.68 14.00 13.41
CA LEU A 64 11.74 13.94 12.40
C LEU A 64 11.21 13.99 10.95
N GLY A 65 9.89 13.91 10.74
CA GLY A 65 9.28 13.84 9.43
C GLY A 65 9.55 12.53 8.69
N ILE A 66 9.91 11.45 9.42
CA ILE A 66 10.21 10.14 8.86
C ILE A 66 8.93 9.31 8.73
N ASN A 67 8.06 9.34 9.75
CA ASN A 67 6.78 8.65 9.66
C ASN A 67 5.87 9.30 8.62
N ASP A 68 4.96 8.51 8.08
CA ASP A 68 3.92 8.99 7.18
C ASP A 68 2.70 9.43 8.00
N ASP A 69 2.16 10.59 7.69
CA ASP A 69 0.92 11.09 8.28
C ASP A 69 -0.30 10.73 7.42
N LEU A 70 -0.13 9.84 6.45
CA LEU A 70 -1.18 9.36 5.53
C LEU A 70 -1.92 10.56 4.90
N ASN A 71 -3.20 10.72 5.23
CA ASN A 71 -3.99 11.88 4.81
C ASN A 71 -3.78 13.12 5.69
N GLY A 72 -3.02 12.99 6.80
CA GLY A 72 -2.68 14.06 7.72
C GLY A 72 -3.70 14.27 8.85
N VAL A 73 -4.63 13.33 9.02
CA VAL A 73 -5.66 13.34 10.08
C VAL A 73 -5.57 12.10 10.99
N GLU A 74 -4.89 11.05 10.53
CA GLU A 74 -4.72 9.81 11.26
C GLU A 74 -3.77 9.97 12.44
N ARG A 75 -4.13 9.37 13.57
CA ARG A 75 -3.35 9.43 14.81
C ARG A 75 -2.32 8.33 14.86
N ALA A 76 -1.05 8.69 14.97
CA ALA A 76 0.00 7.72 15.24
C ALA A 76 -0.10 7.19 16.69
N VAL A 77 0.16 5.88 16.87
CA VAL A 77 0.32 5.28 18.19
C VAL A 77 1.67 5.74 18.75
N THR A 78 1.66 6.48 19.84
CA THR A 78 2.88 7.08 20.41
C THR A 78 3.13 6.62 21.84
N PHE A 79 4.41 6.58 22.23
CA PHE A 79 4.84 6.23 23.60
C PHE A 79 6.12 6.99 23.99
N PRO A 80 6.34 7.30 25.27
CA PRO A 80 7.57 7.91 25.76
C PRO A 80 8.71 6.90 25.88
N ILE A 81 9.94 7.35 25.71
CA ILE A 81 11.16 6.54 25.91
C ILE A 81 11.91 7.07 27.12
N LYS A 82 11.91 6.31 28.24
CA LYS A 82 12.52 6.70 29.53
C LYS A 82 13.98 7.11 29.39
N ASP A 83 14.80 6.31 28.71
CA ASP A 83 16.25 6.57 28.57
C ASP A 83 16.60 7.73 27.63
N LEU A 84 15.60 8.31 26.95
CA LEU A 84 15.74 9.51 26.13
C LEU A 84 15.02 10.73 26.74
N GLY A 85 14.86 10.76 28.07
CA GLY A 85 14.22 11.86 28.76
C GLY A 85 12.75 12.06 28.38
N ASP A 86 12.02 10.96 28.21
CA ASP A 86 10.63 10.88 27.78
C ASP A 86 10.36 11.46 26.37
N ALA A 87 11.40 11.54 25.53
CA ALA A 87 11.19 11.78 24.10
C ALA A 87 10.21 10.73 23.53
N ARG A 88 9.31 11.18 22.64
CA ARG A 88 8.25 10.32 22.11
C ARG A 88 8.70 9.60 20.86
N ALA A 89 8.41 8.32 20.81
CA ALA A 89 8.42 7.52 19.59
C ALA A 89 6.98 7.33 19.07
N GLU A 90 6.86 7.02 17.81
CA GLU A 90 5.61 6.70 17.14
C GLU A 90 5.75 5.43 16.29
N VAL A 91 4.76 4.55 16.37
CA VAL A 91 4.69 3.36 15.51
C VAL A 91 4.47 3.84 14.08
N VAL A 92 5.20 3.26 13.13
CA VAL A 92 5.13 3.70 11.73
C VAL A 92 3.75 3.44 11.12
N HIS A 93 3.33 4.34 10.24
CA HIS A 93 2.20 4.14 9.33
C HIS A 93 2.69 3.63 7.97
N SER A 94 3.91 4.01 7.57
CA SER A 94 4.61 3.62 6.36
C SER A 94 6.11 3.83 6.54
N LEU A 95 6.91 3.12 5.74
CA LEU A 95 8.37 3.26 5.73
C LEU A 95 8.90 4.00 4.49
N ALA A 96 8.03 4.65 3.71
CA ALA A 96 8.43 5.31 2.46
C ALA A 96 9.64 6.24 2.63
N LYS A 97 9.62 7.11 3.64
CA LYS A 97 10.68 8.07 3.91
C LYS A 97 11.90 7.40 4.55
N TRP A 98 11.70 6.47 5.48
CA TRP A 98 12.77 5.71 6.13
C TRP A 98 13.60 4.91 5.10
N LYS A 99 12.94 4.24 4.16
CA LYS A 99 13.64 3.46 3.12
C LYS A 99 14.60 4.31 2.30
N ARG A 100 14.18 5.52 1.93
CA ARG A 100 15.02 6.45 1.16
C ARG A 100 16.24 6.92 1.96
N LEU A 101 16.09 7.17 3.27
CA LEU A 101 17.23 7.44 4.17
C LEU A 101 18.19 6.25 4.20
N THR A 102 17.65 5.03 4.31
CA THR A 102 18.44 3.79 4.36
C THR A 102 19.20 3.54 3.05
N LEU A 103 18.63 3.87 1.89
CA LEU A 103 19.38 3.81 0.61
C LEU A 103 20.65 4.65 0.66
N ALA A 104 20.57 5.87 1.22
CA ALA A 104 21.72 6.75 1.36
C ALA A 104 22.73 6.22 2.39
N GLU A 105 22.27 5.81 3.58
CA GLU A 105 23.11 5.30 4.66
C GLU A 105 23.87 4.03 4.26
N TYR A 106 23.24 3.16 3.47
CA TYR A 106 23.85 1.91 3.01
C TYR A 106 24.60 2.06 1.68
N ASN A 107 24.67 3.28 1.14
CA ASN A 107 25.33 3.57 -0.15
C ASN A 107 24.87 2.62 -1.26
N ILE A 108 23.55 2.43 -1.40
CA ILE A 108 23.00 1.55 -2.42
C ILE A 108 23.26 2.15 -3.81
N PRO A 109 23.90 1.42 -4.75
CA PRO A 109 24.19 1.96 -6.07
C PRO A 109 22.94 2.04 -6.95
N GLN A 110 23.00 2.90 -7.97
CA GLN A 110 21.94 3.02 -8.98
C GLN A 110 21.60 1.66 -9.61
N GLY A 111 20.31 1.41 -9.79
CA GLY A 111 19.79 0.16 -10.34
C GLY A 111 19.62 -0.96 -9.32
N TYR A 112 19.97 -0.73 -8.06
CA TYR A 112 19.78 -1.66 -6.94
C TYR A 112 18.93 -1.01 -5.85
N GLY A 113 18.40 -1.84 -4.94
CA GLY A 113 17.53 -1.35 -3.89
C GLY A 113 17.51 -2.24 -2.65
N ILE A 114 16.56 -1.93 -1.80
CA ILE A 114 16.25 -2.66 -0.57
C ILE A 114 14.79 -3.05 -0.52
N TYR A 115 14.46 -4.08 0.23
CA TYR A 115 13.10 -4.34 0.70
C TYR A 115 13.13 -4.78 2.17
N THR A 116 11.99 -4.63 2.82
CA THR A 116 11.82 -5.03 4.22
C THR A 116 10.41 -5.50 4.47
N ASP A 117 10.22 -6.25 5.55
CA ASP A 117 8.90 -6.53 6.10
C ASP A 117 8.51 -5.36 7.00
N MET A 118 7.58 -4.54 6.53
CA MET A 118 6.99 -3.46 7.32
C MET A 118 5.84 -4.01 8.15
N ASN A 119 5.79 -3.63 9.40
CA ASN A 119 4.64 -3.83 10.29
C ASN A 119 4.21 -2.46 10.79
N ALA A 120 2.94 -2.10 10.59
CA ALA A 120 2.39 -0.81 10.96
C ALA A 120 1.10 -0.95 11.76
N ILE A 121 0.77 0.08 12.54
CA ILE A 121 -0.51 0.18 13.23
C ILE A 121 -1.21 1.46 12.77
N ARG A 122 -2.41 1.31 12.24
CA ARG A 122 -3.30 2.40 11.82
C ARG A 122 -4.51 2.42 12.74
N ALA A 123 -4.42 3.21 13.81
CA ALA A 123 -5.42 3.21 14.89
C ALA A 123 -6.79 3.74 14.47
N ASP A 124 -6.85 4.58 13.43
CA ASP A 124 -8.06 5.22 12.92
C ASP A 124 -8.62 4.52 11.66
N GLU A 125 -8.13 3.32 11.32
CA GLU A 125 -8.59 2.56 10.16
C GLU A 125 -10.05 2.09 10.33
N GLU A 126 -10.86 2.23 9.28
CA GLU A 126 -12.20 1.65 9.22
C GLU A 126 -12.10 0.15 8.92
N LEU A 127 -12.46 -0.66 9.92
CA LEU A 127 -12.32 -2.12 9.84
C LEU A 127 -13.36 -2.73 8.90
N GLY A 128 -12.94 -3.73 8.14
CA GLY A 128 -13.81 -4.46 7.21
C GLY A 128 -13.09 -5.64 6.57
N ASN A 129 -13.66 -6.17 5.48
CA ASN A 129 -13.07 -7.32 4.79
C ASN A 129 -11.60 -7.12 4.41
N LEU A 130 -11.20 -5.89 4.05
CA LEU A 130 -9.89 -5.56 3.48
C LEU A 130 -8.98 -4.77 4.42
N HIS A 131 -9.52 -4.20 5.49
CA HIS A 131 -8.83 -3.25 6.36
C HIS A 131 -8.75 -3.76 7.79
N SER A 132 -7.57 -3.66 8.37
CA SER A 132 -7.24 -4.04 9.74
C SER A 132 -6.44 -2.92 10.40
N LEU A 133 -6.43 -2.88 11.73
CA LEU A 133 -5.52 -2.02 12.49
C LEU A 133 -4.05 -2.34 12.23
N TYR A 134 -3.76 -3.61 11.97
CA TYR A 134 -2.42 -4.10 11.65
C TYR A 134 -2.24 -4.16 10.14
N VAL A 135 -1.16 -3.55 9.65
CA VAL A 135 -0.79 -3.53 8.23
C VAL A 135 0.59 -4.14 8.05
N ASP A 136 0.71 -5.12 7.18
CA ASP A 136 1.97 -5.74 6.79
C ASP A 136 2.23 -5.55 5.29
N GLN A 137 3.44 -5.11 4.95
CA GLN A 137 3.82 -4.88 3.55
C GLN A 137 5.23 -5.39 3.27
N TRP A 138 5.49 -5.85 2.04
CA TRP A 138 6.83 -5.78 1.47
C TRP A 138 7.04 -4.34 1.02
N ASP A 139 7.77 -3.61 1.84
CA ASP A 139 8.15 -2.24 1.54
C ASP A 139 9.50 -2.23 0.81
N TRP A 140 9.53 -1.68 -0.38
CA TRP A 140 10.71 -1.68 -1.23
C TRP A 140 11.07 -0.28 -1.71
N GLU A 141 12.36 -0.06 -2.01
CA GLU A 141 12.89 1.20 -2.53
C GLU A 141 14.12 0.92 -3.38
N ARG A 142 14.23 1.54 -4.57
CA ARG A 142 15.32 1.32 -5.52
C ARG A 142 15.89 2.63 -6.01
N VAL A 143 17.24 2.76 -6.01
CA VAL A 143 17.94 3.92 -6.54
C VAL A 143 17.82 3.96 -8.06
N ILE A 144 17.49 5.13 -8.60
CA ILE A 144 17.34 5.38 -10.04
C ILE A 144 18.24 6.55 -10.49
N GLY A 145 18.47 6.68 -11.79
CA GLY A 145 19.07 7.87 -12.39
C GLY A 145 18.02 8.89 -12.81
N GLU A 146 18.47 10.09 -13.17
CA GLU A 146 17.59 11.16 -13.66
C GLU A 146 16.85 10.75 -14.93
N GLU A 147 17.49 9.98 -15.79
CA GLU A 147 16.94 9.41 -17.02
C GLU A 147 15.74 8.47 -16.79
N ASN A 148 15.60 7.97 -15.57
CA ASN A 148 14.52 7.06 -15.18
C ASN A 148 13.31 7.78 -14.55
N ARG A 149 13.35 9.11 -14.42
CA ARG A 149 12.23 9.90 -13.89
C ARG A 149 11.17 10.16 -14.95
N ASN A 150 10.51 9.10 -15.40
CA ASN A 150 9.45 9.17 -16.43
C ASN A 150 8.43 8.05 -16.24
N VAL A 151 7.27 8.21 -16.87
CA VAL A 151 6.15 7.27 -16.75
C VAL A 151 6.43 5.93 -17.42
N GLU A 152 7.23 5.88 -18.45
CA GLU A 152 7.63 4.65 -19.14
C GLU A 152 8.46 3.74 -18.22
N PHE A 153 9.35 4.34 -17.43
CA PHE A 153 10.12 3.59 -16.44
C PHE A 153 9.22 3.09 -15.30
N LEU A 154 8.28 3.94 -14.83
CA LEU A 154 7.28 3.53 -13.84
C LEU A 154 6.49 2.31 -14.34
N LYS A 155 5.93 2.37 -15.55
CA LYS A 155 5.17 1.27 -16.16
C LYS A 155 5.98 -0.03 -16.21
N LYS A 156 7.25 0.03 -16.63
CA LYS A 156 8.16 -1.15 -16.64
C LYS A 156 8.38 -1.76 -15.25
N ILE A 157 8.45 -0.95 -14.20
CA ILE A 157 8.59 -1.47 -12.83
C ILE A 157 7.28 -2.14 -12.39
N VAL A 158 6.15 -1.54 -12.69
CA VAL A 158 4.81 -2.11 -12.42
C VAL A 158 4.65 -3.47 -13.10
N GLU A 159 4.99 -3.58 -14.39
CA GLU A 159 4.94 -4.84 -15.14
C GLU A 159 5.77 -5.95 -14.48
N ARG A 160 6.98 -5.63 -14.00
CA ARG A 160 7.86 -6.58 -13.31
C ARG A 160 7.26 -7.07 -11.99
N ILE A 161 6.67 -6.15 -11.21
CA ILE A 161 5.99 -6.50 -9.96
C ILE A 161 4.77 -7.37 -10.24
N TYR A 162 3.98 -7.00 -11.25
CA TYR A 162 2.81 -7.76 -11.65
C TYR A 162 3.17 -9.16 -12.16
N ALA A 163 4.25 -9.29 -12.93
CA ALA A 163 4.77 -10.60 -13.35
C ALA A 163 5.20 -11.48 -12.14
N ALA A 164 5.73 -10.89 -11.06
CA ALA A 164 6.01 -11.63 -9.83
C ALA A 164 4.72 -12.10 -9.14
N MET A 165 3.64 -11.29 -9.19
CA MET A 165 2.32 -11.67 -8.67
C MET A 165 1.73 -12.84 -9.46
N LEU A 166 1.76 -12.79 -10.80
CA LEU A 166 1.28 -13.88 -11.67
C LEU A 166 2.02 -15.21 -11.41
N ARG A 167 3.35 -15.17 -11.30
CA ARG A 167 4.14 -16.37 -10.98
C ARG A 167 3.78 -16.94 -9.61
N THR A 168 3.48 -16.07 -8.64
CA THR A 168 3.10 -16.50 -7.29
C THR A 168 1.71 -17.12 -7.28
N GLU A 169 0.75 -16.53 -7.99
CA GLU A 169 -0.59 -17.11 -8.13
C GLU A 169 -0.53 -18.49 -8.81
N TYR A 170 0.29 -18.63 -9.85
CA TYR A 170 0.51 -19.91 -10.52
C TYR A 170 1.14 -20.96 -9.58
N MET A 171 2.13 -20.56 -8.77
CA MET A 171 2.72 -21.44 -7.76
C MET A 171 1.67 -21.91 -6.73
N VAL A 172 0.77 -21.03 -6.30
CA VAL A 172 -0.34 -21.40 -5.39
C VAL A 172 -1.27 -22.40 -6.05
N TYR A 173 -1.62 -22.20 -7.32
CA TYR A 173 -2.44 -23.13 -8.09
C TYR A 173 -1.80 -24.51 -8.24
N GLU A 174 -0.49 -24.60 -8.52
CA GLU A 174 0.23 -25.88 -8.61
C GLU A 174 0.21 -26.64 -7.28
N MET A 175 0.22 -25.94 -6.15
CA MET A 175 0.19 -26.55 -4.82
C MET A 175 -1.23 -26.89 -4.36
N TYR A 176 -2.20 -26.08 -4.75
CA TYR A 176 -3.61 -26.19 -4.37
C TYR A 176 -4.50 -26.00 -5.61
N PRO A 177 -4.74 -27.04 -6.41
CA PRO A 177 -5.45 -26.93 -7.70
C PRO A 177 -6.89 -26.39 -7.61
N GLU A 178 -7.47 -26.37 -6.43
CA GLU A 178 -8.78 -25.77 -6.15
C GLU A 178 -8.73 -24.22 -6.17
N LEU A 179 -7.57 -23.64 -5.96
CA LEU A 179 -7.31 -22.19 -5.97
C LEU A 179 -6.94 -21.74 -7.39
N LYS A 180 -7.90 -21.80 -8.31
CA LYS A 180 -7.66 -21.43 -9.72
C LYS A 180 -7.22 -19.96 -9.85
N PRO A 181 -6.25 -19.65 -10.72
CA PRO A 181 -5.82 -18.29 -11.01
C PRO A 181 -6.98 -17.38 -11.44
N THR A 182 -6.93 -16.13 -11.02
CA THR A 182 -7.94 -15.11 -11.32
C THR A 182 -7.34 -13.79 -11.80
N LEU A 183 -6.03 -13.58 -11.66
CA LEU A 183 -5.36 -12.41 -12.18
C LEU A 183 -5.42 -12.37 -13.71
N ALA A 184 -5.67 -11.19 -14.28
CA ALA A 184 -5.53 -10.97 -15.72
C ALA A 184 -4.09 -11.20 -16.17
N GLU A 185 -3.87 -11.70 -17.40
CA GLU A 185 -2.52 -11.97 -17.92
C GLU A 185 -1.69 -10.69 -18.05
N GLU A 186 -2.34 -9.55 -18.28
CA GLU A 186 -1.70 -8.23 -18.45
C GLU A 186 -2.35 -7.20 -17.53
N ILE A 187 -1.56 -6.24 -17.06
CA ILE A 187 -2.05 -5.10 -16.30
C ILE A 187 -2.35 -3.93 -17.25
N HIS A 188 -3.53 -3.34 -17.12
CA HIS A 188 -3.93 -2.19 -17.91
C HIS A 188 -3.51 -0.88 -17.22
N PHE A 189 -2.89 0.04 -17.97
CA PHE A 189 -2.50 1.36 -17.46
C PHE A 189 -3.54 2.40 -17.82
N ILE A 190 -3.93 3.22 -16.87
CA ILE A 190 -4.87 4.34 -17.07
C ILE A 190 -4.50 5.49 -16.13
N HIS A 191 -4.63 6.72 -16.59
CA HIS A 191 -4.45 7.89 -15.73
C HIS A 191 -5.74 8.20 -14.96
N ALA A 192 -5.64 8.72 -13.74
CA ALA A 192 -6.77 9.09 -12.89
C ALA A 192 -7.68 10.13 -13.57
N GLU A 193 -7.11 11.06 -14.35
CA GLU A 193 -7.87 12.05 -15.14
C GLU A 193 -8.69 11.38 -16.25
N GLU A 194 -8.07 10.46 -17.01
CA GLU A 194 -8.76 9.70 -18.06
C GLU A 194 -9.89 8.85 -17.47
N LEU A 195 -9.61 8.19 -16.34
CA LEU A 195 -10.60 7.39 -15.63
C LEU A 195 -11.78 8.24 -15.14
N MET A 196 -11.51 9.46 -14.66
CA MET A 196 -12.57 10.41 -14.30
C MET A 196 -13.41 10.84 -15.52
N GLN A 197 -12.77 11.11 -16.66
CA GLN A 197 -13.48 11.47 -17.90
C GLN A 197 -14.32 10.32 -18.45
N MET A 198 -13.88 9.06 -18.30
CA MET A 198 -14.65 7.87 -18.68
C MET A 198 -15.91 7.68 -17.81
N TYR A 199 -15.84 8.03 -16.54
CA TYR A 199 -16.92 7.83 -15.58
C TYR A 199 -17.14 9.09 -14.72
N PRO A 200 -17.62 10.21 -15.32
CA PRO A 200 -17.68 11.50 -14.63
C PRO A 200 -18.64 11.50 -13.43
N ASP A 201 -19.70 10.72 -13.48
CA ASP A 201 -20.75 10.66 -12.46
C ASP A 201 -20.42 9.69 -11.29
N LEU A 202 -19.36 8.89 -11.43
CA LEU A 202 -18.97 7.93 -10.40
C LEU A 202 -17.99 8.56 -9.41
N THR A 203 -18.07 8.14 -8.16
CA THR A 203 -17.04 8.43 -7.14
C THR A 203 -15.71 7.77 -7.50
N PRO A 204 -14.57 8.24 -6.97
CA PRO A 204 -13.27 7.59 -7.21
C PRO A 204 -13.29 6.08 -6.97
N LYS A 205 -13.91 5.62 -5.88
CA LYS A 205 -14.00 4.19 -5.55
C LYS A 205 -14.88 3.40 -6.51
N GLU A 206 -15.97 3.96 -6.96
CA GLU A 206 -16.82 3.34 -7.99
C GLU A 206 -16.10 3.28 -9.34
N ARG A 207 -15.29 4.29 -9.69
CA ARG A 207 -14.41 4.27 -10.87
C ARG A 207 -13.41 3.13 -10.83
N GLU A 208 -12.75 2.93 -9.68
CA GLU A 208 -11.87 1.77 -9.47
C GLU A 208 -12.63 0.45 -9.66
N HIS A 209 -13.83 0.32 -9.11
CA HIS A 209 -14.65 -0.88 -9.28
C HIS A 209 -14.98 -1.12 -10.77
N ALA A 210 -15.42 -0.08 -11.47
CA ALA A 210 -15.78 -0.18 -12.89
C ALA A 210 -14.59 -0.60 -13.76
N ILE A 211 -13.43 0.03 -13.57
CA ILE A 211 -12.26 -0.21 -14.41
C ILE A 211 -11.58 -1.54 -14.08
N ALA A 212 -11.48 -1.91 -12.79
CA ALA A 212 -10.94 -3.20 -12.36
C ALA A 212 -11.83 -4.36 -12.84
N LYS A 213 -13.15 -4.20 -12.78
CA LYS A 213 -14.10 -5.19 -13.33
C LYS A 213 -13.95 -5.37 -14.83
N LYS A 214 -13.65 -4.29 -15.56
CA LYS A 214 -13.51 -4.31 -17.03
C LYS A 214 -12.23 -5.01 -17.48
N TYR A 215 -11.10 -4.76 -16.81
CA TYR A 215 -9.78 -5.21 -17.25
C TYR A 215 -9.16 -6.31 -16.37
N GLY A 216 -9.75 -6.63 -15.22
CA GLY A 216 -9.22 -7.60 -14.24
C GLY A 216 -8.08 -7.06 -13.40
N ALA A 217 -7.13 -6.33 -13.99
CA ALA A 217 -6.00 -5.69 -13.31
C ALA A 217 -5.68 -4.35 -13.96
N VAL A 218 -5.49 -3.32 -13.14
CA VAL A 218 -5.19 -1.96 -13.59
C VAL A 218 -4.11 -1.32 -12.73
N PHE A 219 -3.33 -0.41 -13.33
CA PHE A 219 -2.49 0.53 -12.63
C PHE A 219 -3.02 1.94 -12.89
N ILE A 220 -3.54 2.59 -11.85
CA ILE A 220 -4.09 3.95 -11.93
C ILE A 220 -2.96 4.93 -11.64
N ILE A 221 -2.58 5.74 -12.63
CA ILE A 221 -1.48 6.71 -12.56
C ILE A 221 -2.00 8.06 -12.08
N GLY A 222 -1.17 8.82 -11.33
CA GLY A 222 -1.44 10.22 -10.97
C GLY A 222 -2.32 10.38 -9.73
N ILE A 223 -2.07 9.55 -8.70
CA ILE A 223 -2.77 9.61 -7.41
C ILE A 223 -2.19 10.74 -6.55
N GLY A 224 -3.04 11.63 -6.03
CA GLY A 224 -2.69 12.73 -5.13
C GLY A 224 -2.78 14.12 -5.74
N GLY A 225 -2.61 14.24 -7.07
CA GLY A 225 -2.78 15.50 -7.78
C GLY A 225 -4.26 15.84 -8.01
N LYS A 226 -4.61 17.13 -8.01
CA LYS A 226 -5.96 17.57 -8.35
C LYS A 226 -6.24 17.29 -9.81
N LEU A 227 -7.40 16.69 -10.09
CA LEU A 227 -7.94 16.48 -11.40
C LEU A 227 -8.66 17.75 -11.91
N THR A 228 -9.09 17.75 -13.16
CA THR A 228 -9.87 18.87 -13.73
C THR A 228 -11.23 19.08 -13.03
N SER A 229 -11.70 18.11 -12.27
CA SER A 229 -12.86 18.25 -11.36
C SER A 229 -12.57 19.13 -10.13
N GLY A 230 -11.30 19.44 -9.84
CA GLY A 230 -10.87 20.19 -8.67
C GLY A 230 -10.48 19.32 -7.46
N GLU A 231 -10.83 18.04 -7.46
CA GLU A 231 -10.51 17.08 -6.39
C GLU A 231 -9.53 16.00 -6.90
N PRO A 232 -8.69 15.44 -6.04
CA PRO A 232 -7.84 14.30 -6.41
C PRO A 232 -8.67 13.01 -6.56
N HIS A 233 -8.11 12.01 -7.24
CA HIS A 233 -8.70 10.67 -7.24
C HIS A 233 -8.66 10.05 -5.84
N ASP A 234 -7.51 10.12 -5.20
CA ASP A 234 -7.30 9.80 -3.78
C ASP A 234 -6.20 10.70 -3.22
N ASN A 235 -6.14 10.83 -1.90
CA ASN A 235 -5.14 11.66 -1.22
C ASN A 235 -3.77 10.96 -1.21
N ARG A 236 -2.71 11.79 -1.27
CA ARG A 236 -1.33 11.33 -1.14
C ARG A 236 -0.49 12.39 -0.44
N ALA A 237 0.36 11.98 0.49
CA ALA A 237 1.28 12.90 1.15
C ALA A 237 2.18 13.62 0.12
N PRO A 238 2.54 14.90 0.36
CA PRO A 238 3.26 15.71 -0.63
C PRO A 238 4.77 15.46 -0.66
N ASP A 239 5.31 14.62 0.20
CA ASP A 239 6.72 14.61 0.55
C ASP A 239 7.46 13.29 0.24
N TYR A 240 6.83 12.36 -0.47
CA TYR A 240 7.51 11.16 -0.96
C TYR A 240 7.17 10.78 -2.40
N ASP A 241 5.91 10.61 -2.81
CA ASP A 241 5.54 10.28 -4.19
C ASP A 241 5.43 11.54 -5.07
N ASP A 242 5.94 11.45 -6.31
CA ASP A 242 5.82 12.51 -7.30
C ASP A 242 4.50 12.38 -8.07
N TRP A 243 3.51 13.16 -7.64
CA TRP A 243 2.19 13.22 -8.29
C TRP A 243 1.96 14.51 -9.11
N SER A 244 2.98 15.37 -9.25
CA SER A 244 2.84 16.67 -9.90
C SER A 244 3.69 16.87 -11.16
N THR A 245 4.69 16.03 -11.40
CA THR A 245 5.52 16.15 -12.61
C THR A 245 4.72 15.81 -13.86
N PRO A 246 4.72 16.67 -14.90
CA PRO A 246 4.14 16.34 -16.20
C PRO A 246 4.81 15.11 -16.82
N ASN A 247 4.01 14.23 -17.43
CA ASN A 247 4.47 13.01 -18.08
C ASN A 247 4.19 12.98 -19.58
N SER A 248 4.75 12.01 -20.29
CA SER A 248 4.60 11.85 -21.75
C SER A 248 3.18 11.53 -22.21
N ASP A 249 2.33 11.02 -21.32
CA ASP A 249 0.93 10.70 -21.63
C ASP A 249 0.04 11.97 -21.64
N GLY A 250 0.62 13.16 -21.36
CA GLY A 250 -0.08 14.44 -21.33
C GLY A 250 -0.78 14.78 -20.03
N TYR A 251 -0.45 14.04 -18.96
CA TYR A 251 -0.99 14.22 -17.61
C TYR A 251 0.11 14.53 -16.61
N ASN A 252 -0.23 14.61 -15.32
CA ASN A 252 0.73 14.81 -14.23
C ASN A 252 0.82 13.55 -13.36
N GLY A 253 2.03 13.31 -12.83
CA GLY A 253 2.27 12.25 -11.87
C GLY A 253 3.09 11.09 -12.40
N LEU A 254 3.96 10.58 -11.50
CA LEU A 254 4.86 9.45 -11.72
C LEU A 254 4.67 8.40 -10.61
N ASN A 255 3.43 8.26 -10.15
CA ASN A 255 3.01 7.34 -9.09
C ASN A 255 1.68 6.70 -9.44
N GLY A 256 1.25 5.72 -8.66
CA GLY A 256 -0.06 5.08 -8.83
C GLY A 256 -0.21 3.83 -8.00
N ASP A 257 -1.35 3.16 -8.20
CA ASP A 257 -1.77 2.00 -7.42
C ASP A 257 -2.11 0.81 -8.32
N ILE A 258 -1.65 -0.39 -7.95
CA ILE A 258 -2.07 -1.66 -8.56
C ILE A 258 -3.38 -2.08 -7.92
N ILE A 259 -4.42 -2.15 -8.73
CA ILE A 259 -5.77 -2.54 -8.33
C ILE A 259 -6.21 -3.71 -9.21
N VAL A 260 -6.74 -4.76 -8.57
CA VAL A 260 -7.27 -5.93 -9.27
C VAL A 260 -8.75 -6.13 -8.97
N TRP A 261 -9.44 -6.88 -9.80
CA TRP A 261 -10.80 -7.30 -9.52
C TRP A 261 -10.79 -8.53 -8.59
N ASN A 262 -11.46 -8.42 -7.45
CA ASN A 262 -11.68 -9.55 -6.55
C ASN A 262 -13.06 -10.15 -6.83
N GLU A 263 -13.09 -11.30 -7.49
CA GLU A 263 -14.34 -11.98 -7.88
C GLU A 263 -15.16 -12.42 -6.66
N LEU A 264 -14.49 -12.89 -5.60
CA LEU A 264 -15.17 -13.37 -4.39
C LEU A 264 -15.94 -12.26 -3.68
N LEU A 265 -15.35 -11.08 -3.61
CA LEU A 265 -15.95 -9.91 -2.96
C LEU A 265 -16.73 -9.02 -3.92
N GLY A 266 -16.65 -9.25 -5.24
CA GLY A 266 -17.32 -8.45 -6.26
C GLY A 266 -16.89 -6.98 -6.28
N ARG A 267 -15.60 -6.69 -5.99
CA ARG A 267 -15.09 -5.32 -5.88
C ARG A 267 -13.63 -5.17 -6.31
N SER A 268 -13.21 -3.91 -6.53
CA SER A 268 -11.79 -3.57 -6.68
C SER A 268 -11.00 -3.87 -5.41
N PHE A 269 -9.74 -4.24 -5.58
CA PHE A 269 -8.84 -4.68 -4.52
C PHE A 269 -7.44 -4.13 -4.75
N GLU A 270 -7.06 -3.10 -3.99
CA GLU A 270 -5.74 -2.51 -4.06
C GLU A 270 -4.70 -3.43 -3.43
N LEU A 271 -3.66 -3.76 -4.20
CA LEU A 271 -2.54 -4.61 -3.76
C LEU A 271 -1.28 -3.84 -3.44
N SER A 272 -1.05 -2.73 -4.12
CA SER A 272 0.20 -1.99 -4.01
C SER A 272 0.01 -0.53 -4.35
N SER A 273 0.71 0.32 -3.63
CA SER A 273 0.90 1.74 -3.92
C SER A 273 2.39 2.01 -4.14
N MET A 274 2.75 2.76 -5.19
CA MET A 274 4.15 3.03 -5.52
C MET A 274 4.32 4.30 -6.35
N GLY A 275 5.54 4.82 -6.39
CA GLY A 275 5.88 5.97 -7.23
C GLY A 275 7.36 6.23 -7.34
N ILE A 276 7.72 6.96 -8.39
CA ILE A 276 8.98 7.68 -8.43
C ILE A 276 8.91 8.75 -7.36
N ARG A 277 9.98 8.87 -6.55
CA ARG A 277 9.97 9.78 -5.42
C ARG A 277 10.25 11.21 -5.85
N VAL A 278 9.71 12.14 -5.11
CA VAL A 278 9.98 13.57 -5.32
C VAL A 278 11.48 13.86 -5.33
N ASN A 279 11.92 14.73 -6.25
CA ASN A 279 13.18 15.43 -6.11
C ASN A 279 12.98 16.70 -5.26
N LYS A 280 14.00 17.51 -5.12
CA LYS A 280 13.98 18.73 -4.31
C LYS A 280 12.92 19.73 -4.79
N GLU A 281 12.89 19.99 -6.08
CA GLU A 281 12.01 20.95 -6.73
C GLU A 281 10.55 20.52 -6.60
N VAL A 282 10.25 19.26 -6.91
CA VAL A 282 8.91 18.69 -6.83
C VAL A 282 8.42 18.64 -5.38
N MET A 283 9.29 18.28 -4.43
CA MET A 283 8.91 18.30 -3.01
C MET A 283 8.50 19.70 -2.57
N LEU A 284 9.29 20.73 -2.93
CA LEU A 284 8.96 22.12 -2.58
C LEU A 284 7.63 22.57 -3.20
N GLN A 285 7.40 22.21 -4.47
CA GLN A 285 6.15 22.50 -5.17
C GLN A 285 4.96 21.81 -4.49
N GLN A 286 5.07 20.50 -4.19
CA GLN A 286 3.96 19.74 -3.58
C GLN A 286 3.67 20.20 -2.15
N LEU A 287 4.69 20.54 -1.35
CA LEU A 287 4.50 21.15 -0.04
C LEU A 287 3.76 22.49 -0.13
N GLN A 288 4.08 23.34 -1.11
CA GLN A 288 3.39 24.60 -1.34
C GLN A 288 1.93 24.37 -1.77
N LEU A 289 1.68 23.43 -2.71
CA LEU A 289 0.34 23.11 -3.19
C LEU A 289 -0.60 22.61 -2.08
N THR A 290 -0.01 21.98 -1.05
CA THR A 290 -0.76 21.41 0.08
C THR A 290 -0.73 22.26 1.34
N GLY A 291 -0.04 23.43 1.33
CA GLY A 291 0.09 24.31 2.48
C GLY A 291 0.90 23.71 3.64
N LYS A 292 1.84 22.81 3.34
CA LYS A 292 2.66 22.07 4.33
C LYS A 292 4.15 22.49 4.30
N GLU A 293 4.44 23.76 3.99
CA GLU A 293 5.81 24.28 3.86
C GLU A 293 6.61 24.25 5.16
N ASP A 294 5.95 24.22 6.30
CA ASP A 294 6.57 24.08 7.63
C ASP A 294 7.41 22.80 7.73
N ARG A 295 7.05 21.74 6.99
CA ARG A 295 7.80 20.48 6.94
C ARG A 295 9.22 20.61 6.41
N LYS A 296 9.55 21.70 5.69
CA LYS A 296 10.91 21.96 5.20
C LYS A 296 11.97 21.93 6.31
N SER A 297 11.58 22.25 7.55
CA SER A 297 12.48 22.25 8.72
C SER A 297 12.74 20.85 9.29
N LEU A 298 11.96 19.84 8.93
CA LEU A 298 12.08 18.49 9.47
C LEU A 298 13.31 17.76 8.90
N TYR A 299 13.86 16.83 9.68
CA TYR A 299 15.11 16.13 9.34
C TYR A 299 15.08 15.46 7.96
N PHE A 300 14.03 14.70 7.64
CA PHE A 300 13.92 14.03 6.33
C PHE A 300 13.95 15.04 5.17
N HIS A 301 13.18 16.12 5.29
CA HIS A 301 13.09 17.17 4.25
C HIS A 301 14.41 17.91 4.07
N GLN A 302 15.10 18.22 5.17
CA GLN A 302 16.45 18.84 5.11
C GLN A 302 17.47 17.92 4.41
N ARG A 303 17.35 16.60 4.52
CA ARG A 303 18.20 15.66 3.81
C ARG A 303 17.97 15.71 2.29
N ILE A 304 16.72 15.88 1.84
CA ILE A 304 16.39 16.07 0.42
C ILE A 304 16.91 17.45 -0.06
N LEU A 305 16.60 18.52 0.68
CA LEU A 305 17.02 19.88 0.33
C LEU A 305 18.54 20.05 0.24
N GLY A 306 19.29 19.30 1.03
CA GLY A 306 20.75 19.27 1.03
C GLY A 306 21.38 18.29 0.03
N ASP A 307 20.60 17.70 -0.88
CA ASP A 307 21.06 16.72 -1.89
C ASP A 307 21.79 15.52 -1.25
N LYS A 308 21.30 15.06 -0.08
CA LYS A 308 21.89 13.95 0.68
C LYS A 308 21.17 12.62 0.47
N LEU A 309 20.08 12.60 -0.28
CA LEU A 309 19.30 11.38 -0.58
C LEU A 309 19.30 11.11 -2.08
N PRO A 310 19.41 9.84 -2.50
CA PRO A 310 19.39 9.49 -3.92
C PRO A 310 18.00 9.71 -4.52
N LEU A 311 17.95 9.84 -5.85
CA LEU A 311 16.72 9.66 -6.61
C LEU A 311 16.31 8.18 -6.53
N CYS A 312 15.04 7.91 -6.34
CA CYS A 312 14.55 6.56 -6.16
C CYS A 312 13.09 6.38 -6.61
N ILE A 313 12.72 5.13 -6.78
CA ILE A 313 11.37 4.64 -6.95
C ILE A 313 11.10 3.64 -5.85
N GLY A 314 9.89 3.63 -5.30
CA GLY A 314 9.56 2.69 -4.26
C GLY A 314 8.06 2.53 -4.06
N GLY A 315 7.69 1.59 -3.20
CA GLY A 315 6.30 1.28 -2.91
C GLY A 315 6.16 0.29 -1.76
N GLY A 316 4.90 -0.01 -1.46
CA GLY A 316 4.50 -1.05 -0.53
C GLY A 316 3.55 -2.03 -1.20
N ILE A 317 3.72 -3.32 -0.97
CA ILE A 317 2.83 -4.37 -1.45
C ILE A 317 2.26 -5.08 -0.23
N GLY A 318 0.93 -5.06 -0.08
CA GLY A 318 0.26 -5.67 1.07
C GLY A 318 0.46 -7.17 1.15
N GLN A 319 1.17 -7.67 2.17
CA GLN A 319 1.45 -9.10 2.35
C GLN A 319 0.17 -9.88 2.61
N SER A 320 -0.59 -9.46 3.61
CA SER A 320 -1.86 -10.12 3.95
C SER A 320 -2.90 -9.97 2.86
N ARG A 321 -2.94 -8.83 2.15
CA ARG A 321 -3.83 -8.64 1.00
C ARG A 321 -3.51 -9.59 -0.14
N LEU A 322 -2.23 -9.77 -0.49
CA LEU A 322 -1.83 -10.70 -1.54
C LEU A 322 -2.18 -12.15 -1.17
N CYS A 323 -1.91 -12.57 0.07
CA CYS A 323 -2.32 -13.88 0.58
C CYS A 323 -3.84 -14.05 0.54
N MET A 324 -4.60 -13.05 0.96
CA MET A 324 -6.07 -13.06 0.94
C MET A 324 -6.61 -13.29 -0.48
N LEU A 325 -6.05 -12.60 -1.48
CA LEU A 325 -6.43 -12.73 -2.88
C LEU A 325 -6.18 -14.14 -3.40
N PHE A 326 -4.94 -14.64 -3.26
CA PHE A 326 -4.54 -15.93 -3.81
C PHE A 326 -5.21 -17.11 -3.10
N LEU A 327 -5.47 -17.01 -1.80
CA LEU A 327 -6.16 -18.04 -1.03
C LEU A 327 -7.68 -17.91 -1.05
N LYS A 328 -8.22 -16.96 -1.84
CA LYS A 328 -9.66 -16.70 -1.99
C LYS A 328 -10.38 -16.58 -0.65
N LYS A 329 -9.81 -15.78 0.24
CA LYS A 329 -10.38 -15.50 1.56
C LYS A 329 -11.33 -14.31 1.50
N ALA A 330 -12.43 -14.39 2.24
CA ALA A 330 -13.45 -13.35 2.28
C ALA A 330 -13.09 -12.18 3.20
N HIS A 331 -12.19 -12.39 4.16
CA HIS A 331 -11.82 -11.39 5.15
C HIS A 331 -10.33 -11.46 5.47
N ILE A 332 -9.69 -10.30 5.61
CA ILE A 332 -8.25 -10.22 5.92
C ILE A 332 -7.90 -10.87 7.27
N GLY A 333 -8.84 -10.94 8.19
CA GLY A 333 -8.72 -11.65 9.47
C GLY A 333 -8.64 -13.17 9.35
N GLU A 334 -8.82 -13.75 8.15
CA GLU A 334 -8.51 -15.14 7.88
C GLU A 334 -7.01 -15.37 7.55
N ILE A 335 -6.27 -14.27 7.36
CA ILE A 335 -4.84 -14.28 6.99
C ILE A 335 -3.97 -13.73 8.11
N GLN A 336 -4.46 -12.76 8.86
CA GLN A 336 -3.70 -12.11 9.93
C GLN A 336 -4.50 -12.02 11.22
N SER A 337 -3.83 -12.24 12.35
CA SER A 337 -4.41 -11.99 13.66
C SER A 337 -4.47 -10.49 13.94
N SER A 338 -5.63 -10.01 14.41
CA SER A 338 -5.87 -8.62 14.77
C SER A 338 -6.99 -8.51 15.81
N ILE A 339 -7.38 -7.27 16.10
CA ILE A 339 -8.53 -6.98 17.00
C ILE A 339 -9.72 -6.59 16.14
N TRP A 340 -10.84 -7.26 16.36
CA TRP A 340 -12.07 -7.06 15.62
C TRP A 340 -13.22 -6.74 16.58
N PRO A 341 -14.17 -5.86 16.22
CA PRO A 341 -15.41 -5.65 16.98
C PRO A 341 -16.17 -6.97 17.15
N GLU A 342 -16.81 -7.16 18.31
CA GLU A 342 -17.51 -8.42 18.58
C GLU A 342 -18.69 -8.66 17.61
N GLU A 343 -19.36 -7.61 17.18
CA GLU A 343 -20.38 -7.70 16.12
C GLU A 343 -19.80 -8.28 14.83
N MET A 344 -18.68 -7.75 14.35
CA MET A 344 -17.99 -8.26 13.15
C MET A 344 -17.57 -9.72 13.33
N ARG A 345 -17.05 -10.09 14.52
CA ARG A 345 -16.69 -11.49 14.82
C ARG A 345 -17.91 -12.41 14.76
N SER A 346 -19.08 -11.95 15.27
CA SER A 346 -20.32 -12.71 15.22
C SER A 346 -20.81 -12.89 13.78
N GLU A 347 -20.84 -11.82 13.01
CA GLU A 347 -21.25 -11.84 11.60
C GLU A 347 -20.32 -12.72 10.74
N CYS A 348 -19.01 -12.69 10.99
CA CYS A 348 -18.06 -13.56 10.32
C CYS A 348 -18.33 -15.03 10.65
N ARG A 349 -18.58 -15.38 11.93
CA ARG A 349 -18.92 -16.76 12.34
C ARG A 349 -20.19 -17.26 11.63
N GLU A 350 -21.23 -16.44 11.56
CA GLU A 350 -22.49 -16.77 10.89
C GLU A 350 -22.31 -16.98 9.38
N ALA A 351 -21.37 -16.24 8.77
CA ALA A 351 -21.04 -16.31 7.34
C ALA A 351 -19.97 -17.37 7.01
N ASN A 352 -19.57 -18.24 7.95
CA ASN A 352 -18.47 -19.21 7.82
C ASN A 352 -17.11 -18.55 7.45
N ILE A 353 -16.84 -17.36 7.93
CA ILE A 353 -15.56 -16.64 7.78
C ILE A 353 -14.77 -16.80 9.08
N PRO A 354 -13.79 -17.74 9.16
CA PRO A 354 -13.03 -18.00 10.37
C PRO A 354 -11.93 -16.94 10.57
N LEU A 355 -12.10 -16.02 11.50
CA LEU A 355 -11.05 -15.07 11.90
C LEU A 355 -10.02 -15.75 12.82
N ILE A 356 -8.71 -15.53 12.58
CA ILE A 356 -7.59 -16.08 13.37
C ILE A 356 -7.08 -15.10 14.42
#